data_49aa92216366a87ad4950a3b9710ee1b
#
_entry.id   49aa92216366a87ad4950a3b9710ee1b
#
_cell.length_a   1.000
_cell.length_b   1.000
_cell.length_c   1.000
_cell.angle_alpha   90.00
_cell.angle_beta   90.00
_cell.angle_gamma   90.00
#
_symmetry.space_group_name_H-M   'P 1'
#
loop_
_entity.id
_entity.type
_entity.pdbx_description
1 polymer ?
#
loop_
_entity_poly.entity_id
_entity_poly.type
_entity_poly.pdbx_seq_one_letter_code
_entity_poly.pdbx_strand_id
1 'polypeptide(L)'
;MRRRAALRTAVPAAGLAMALAISVTSGLSAAQAQDAAVSVRLLAFNDLHGSLEPPPGVRSQVKQADGSLVPAGGAAYLAAYVDQLRGQATHSLLYSVGDNWGSSALESAMFHDEPTVQLLNRMGVDASAIGNHELDEGYTEFRRMQTGGCHPIDGCRFGNTFEGANFPLLAANMEFDDGAPATLPFTVNYVEGIPVGVIATMPADTATMVTPEGVGGLRFTDELAAVDRTADLLDFFGVRAIALLMHKGVEPAADNGPNSCEVTSGPARDLALRASPKVDVIFTADSHQQYNCSLPDPMGNPRVMMQGASHGRIVSVVDVSIDRTTRDVLRDRASAFNQVVTHDIPSDPDIQALADDAAARASEIGAARVASLTGDLTRDETRSGESTLGNVVADAQWAAGSGHGAQMALTNPGGLREDLLRGGPDGAVTYGQTYAAQPFGNTLEVLTVTGATLKTALEQQFQPRGDGTITERILAPSSSLTYTMNRSATVGERISDIRVNGDAVVPEGTYRVAVNKFLADGGDGFDAFRVRADAVHAGCDLDAFTAYLGTNSPVTPPNTDRITVAG
;
A
#
# COMPACT_ATOMS: atom_id res chain seq x y z
N MET A 1 -11.02 97.49 -26.26
CA MET A 1 -12.23 97.76 -27.07
C MET A 1 -12.52 96.60 -28.00
N ARG A 2 -13.75 96.14 -27.97
CA ARG A 2 -14.48 95.34 -28.98
C ARG A 2 -14.04 93.88 -29.21
N ARG A 3 -14.89 92.98 -28.69
CA ARG A 3 -15.26 91.62 -29.04
C ARG A 3 -15.40 91.35 -30.55
N ARG A 4 -15.00 90.19 -30.98
CA ARG A 4 -15.73 89.44 -32.03
C ARG A 4 -15.72 87.93 -31.67
N ALA A 5 -16.92 87.37 -31.59
CA ALA A 5 -17.22 85.96 -31.45
C ALA A 5 -17.05 85.25 -32.81
N ALA A 6 -16.59 84.03 -32.79
CA ALA A 6 -16.70 83.11 -33.91
C ALA A 6 -17.32 81.80 -33.44
N LEU A 7 -18.53 81.53 -33.92
CA LEU A 7 -19.23 80.23 -33.85
C LEU A 7 -18.36 79.16 -34.48
N ARG A 8 -18.18 78.07 -33.74
CA ARG A 8 -17.75 76.80 -34.33
C ARG A 8 -18.81 75.76 -34.05
N THR A 9 -19.31 75.20 -35.12
CA THR A 9 -20.31 74.12 -35.21
C THR A 9 -19.84 72.89 -34.56
N ALA A 10 -20.69 72.31 -33.69
CA ALA A 10 -20.55 71.03 -33.10
C ALA A 10 -20.93 69.91 -34.09
N VAL A 11 -20.02 68.97 -34.30
CA VAL A 11 -20.29 67.69 -34.97
C VAL A 11 -20.33 66.63 -33.86
N PRO A 12 -21.31 65.71 -33.84
CA PRO A 12 -21.57 64.87 -32.64
C PRO A 12 -20.58 63.70 -32.51
N ALA A 13 -19.92 63.68 -31.39
CA ALA A 13 -19.04 62.58 -30.95
C ALA A 13 -19.81 61.36 -30.35
N ALA A 14 -20.98 61.04 -30.89
CA ALA A 14 -21.81 59.97 -30.35
C ALA A 14 -21.51 58.58 -30.93
N GLY A 15 -20.81 58.48 -32.07
CA GLY A 15 -20.55 57.19 -32.73
C GLY A 15 -19.34 56.42 -32.21
N LEU A 16 -18.32 57.10 -31.63
CA LEU A 16 -17.07 56.44 -31.19
C LEU A 16 -17.16 55.86 -29.77
N ALA A 17 -18.04 56.41 -28.93
CA ALA A 17 -18.22 55.92 -27.55
C ALA A 17 -18.97 54.57 -27.47
N MET A 18 -19.82 54.27 -28.46
CA MET A 18 -20.62 53.02 -28.45
C MET A 18 -19.82 51.81 -28.95
N ALA A 19 -18.82 52.02 -29.84
CA ALA A 19 -17.95 50.94 -30.31
C ALA A 19 -16.87 50.57 -29.28
N LEU A 20 -16.42 51.52 -28.43
CA LEU A 20 -15.46 51.22 -27.34
C LEU A 20 -16.14 50.52 -26.14
N ALA A 21 -17.41 50.81 -25.88
CA ALA A 21 -18.15 50.18 -24.79
C ALA A 21 -18.46 48.71 -25.09
N ILE A 22 -18.71 48.34 -26.36
CA ILE A 22 -18.97 46.94 -26.75
C ILE A 22 -17.69 46.08 -26.71
N SER A 23 -16.54 46.65 -27.08
CA SER A 23 -15.28 45.90 -27.01
C SER A 23 -14.75 45.72 -25.57
N VAL A 24 -15.05 46.64 -24.66
CA VAL A 24 -14.65 46.53 -23.24
C VAL A 24 -15.52 45.53 -22.50
N THR A 25 -16.83 45.45 -22.81
CA THR A 25 -17.73 44.46 -22.16
C THR A 25 -17.48 43.02 -22.63
N SER A 26 -17.10 42.82 -23.90
CA SER A 26 -16.73 41.49 -24.39
C SER A 26 -15.36 41.01 -23.87
N GLY A 27 -14.42 41.93 -23.68
CA GLY A 27 -13.11 41.63 -23.10
C GLY A 27 -13.20 41.30 -21.58
N LEU A 28 -14.04 42.01 -20.84
CA LEU A 28 -14.29 41.74 -19.43
C LEU A 28 -15.03 40.39 -19.21
N SER A 29 -15.98 40.06 -20.11
CA SER A 29 -16.67 38.76 -20.01
C SER A 29 -15.75 37.57 -20.30
N ALA A 30 -14.83 37.67 -21.24
CA ALA A 30 -13.88 36.63 -21.54
C ALA A 30 -12.81 36.47 -20.43
N ALA A 31 -12.33 37.55 -19.85
CA ALA A 31 -11.41 37.53 -18.71
C ALA A 31 -12.09 37.00 -17.44
N GLN A 32 -13.34 37.40 -17.17
CA GLN A 32 -14.12 36.89 -16.03
C GLN A 32 -14.46 35.39 -16.18
N ALA A 33 -14.66 34.87 -17.39
CA ALA A 33 -14.89 33.45 -17.62
C ALA A 33 -13.62 32.61 -17.42
N GLN A 34 -12.46 33.18 -17.68
CA GLN A 34 -11.17 32.48 -17.44
C GLN A 34 -10.77 32.46 -15.96
N ASP A 35 -11.22 33.43 -15.17
CA ASP A 35 -11.01 33.52 -13.71
C ASP A 35 -12.09 32.82 -12.87
N ALA A 36 -13.09 32.21 -13.46
CA ALA A 36 -14.22 31.60 -12.74
C ALA A 36 -13.84 30.29 -12.02
N ALA A 37 -12.76 29.65 -12.39
CA ALA A 37 -12.28 28.42 -11.77
C ALA A 37 -10.77 28.49 -11.49
N VAL A 38 -10.35 27.71 -10.49
CA VAL A 38 -8.94 27.47 -10.15
C VAL A 38 -8.56 26.07 -10.59
N SER A 39 -7.47 25.94 -11.34
CA SER A 39 -6.91 24.65 -11.72
C SER A 39 -5.95 24.17 -10.65
N VAL A 40 -6.14 22.93 -10.19
CA VAL A 40 -5.29 22.28 -9.20
C VAL A 40 -4.90 20.90 -9.72
N ARG A 41 -3.61 20.57 -9.65
CA ARG A 41 -3.08 19.23 -9.91
C ARG A 41 -2.97 18.47 -8.60
N LEU A 42 -3.68 17.37 -8.48
CA LEU A 42 -3.55 16.42 -7.38
C LEU A 42 -2.60 15.33 -7.83
N LEU A 43 -1.51 15.15 -7.09
CA LEU A 43 -0.51 14.12 -7.29
C LEU A 43 -0.64 13.10 -6.16
N ALA A 44 -0.57 11.82 -6.48
CA ALA A 44 -0.54 10.78 -5.47
C ALA A 44 0.41 9.64 -5.84
N PHE A 45 0.99 8.99 -4.84
CA PHE A 45 1.66 7.71 -4.93
C PHE A 45 1.19 6.83 -3.76
N ASN A 46 1.47 5.53 -3.82
CA ASN A 46 0.98 4.56 -2.85
C ASN A 46 1.98 3.43 -2.64
N ASP A 47 1.87 2.74 -1.49
CA ASP A 47 2.57 1.49 -1.19
C ASP A 47 4.10 1.62 -1.47
N LEU A 48 4.75 2.62 -0.86
CA LEU A 48 6.17 2.89 -1.07
C LEU A 48 7.05 1.82 -0.40
N HIS A 49 6.65 1.32 0.79
CA HIS A 49 7.33 0.27 1.53
C HIS A 49 8.85 0.51 1.69
N GLY A 50 9.23 1.70 2.09
CA GLY A 50 10.63 2.02 2.34
C GLY A 50 11.56 1.91 1.12
N SER A 51 11.03 1.84 -0.10
CA SER A 51 11.80 1.65 -1.32
C SER A 51 12.54 2.92 -1.70
N LEU A 52 13.72 3.11 -1.14
CA LEU A 52 14.61 4.23 -1.45
C LEU A 52 15.29 4.02 -2.80
N GLU A 53 15.72 2.78 -3.10
CA GLU A 53 16.22 2.37 -4.39
C GLU A 53 15.13 1.75 -5.27
N PRO A 54 15.31 1.63 -6.59
CA PRO A 54 14.42 0.85 -7.43
C PRO A 54 14.33 -0.59 -6.91
N PRO A 55 13.13 -1.17 -6.77
CA PRO A 55 13.00 -2.55 -6.29
C PRO A 55 13.68 -3.52 -7.25
N PRO A 56 14.19 -4.67 -6.78
CA PRO A 56 14.88 -5.63 -7.64
C PRO A 56 13.93 -6.41 -8.58
N GLY A 57 14.52 -6.98 -9.63
CA GLY A 57 13.85 -7.95 -10.49
C GLY A 57 12.65 -7.39 -11.27
N VAL A 58 11.59 -8.19 -11.40
CA VAL A 58 10.38 -7.82 -12.15
C VAL A 58 9.60 -6.68 -11.50
N ARG A 59 9.77 -6.45 -10.21
CA ARG A 59 9.12 -5.35 -9.49
C ARG A 59 9.71 -3.98 -9.83
N SER A 60 10.89 -3.92 -10.45
CA SER A 60 11.44 -2.68 -11.00
C SER A 60 10.83 -2.29 -12.33
N GLN A 61 9.77 -2.93 -12.77
CA GLN A 61 9.20 -2.73 -14.09
C GLN A 61 7.71 -2.41 -14.01
N VAL A 62 7.24 -1.62 -14.98
CA VAL A 62 5.83 -1.32 -15.20
C VAL A 62 5.43 -1.82 -16.58
N LYS A 63 4.36 -2.62 -16.63
CA LYS A 63 3.80 -3.09 -17.88
C LYS A 63 3.02 -1.97 -18.56
N GLN A 64 3.32 -1.73 -19.83
CA GLN A 64 2.66 -0.73 -20.67
C GLN A 64 1.48 -1.33 -21.44
N ALA A 65 0.66 -0.46 -22.04
CA ALA A 65 -0.50 -0.88 -22.84
C ALA A 65 -0.16 -1.75 -24.06
N ASP A 66 1.04 -1.64 -24.60
CA ASP A 66 1.54 -2.47 -25.70
C ASP A 66 2.15 -3.80 -25.23
N GLY A 67 2.11 -4.07 -23.92
CA GLY A 67 2.68 -5.26 -23.29
C GLY A 67 4.17 -5.17 -22.98
N SER A 68 4.85 -4.10 -23.37
CA SER A 68 6.26 -3.88 -23.01
C SER A 68 6.44 -3.65 -21.51
N LEU A 69 7.60 -4.03 -20.97
CA LEU A 69 7.98 -3.79 -19.59
C LEU A 69 9.06 -2.70 -19.57
N VAL A 70 8.84 -1.63 -18.82
CA VAL A 70 9.78 -0.52 -18.68
C VAL A 70 10.31 -0.44 -17.25
N PRO A 71 11.63 -0.27 -17.05
CA PRO A 71 12.20 -0.03 -15.73
C PRO A 71 11.60 1.22 -15.09
N ALA A 72 11.24 1.14 -13.81
CA ALA A 72 10.59 2.23 -13.09
C ALA A 72 10.81 2.13 -11.58
N GLY A 73 10.65 3.27 -10.88
CA GLY A 73 10.72 3.36 -9.43
C GLY A 73 12.05 3.90 -8.93
N GLY A 74 12.20 3.90 -7.61
CA GLY A 74 13.29 4.55 -6.89
C GLY A 74 12.93 5.96 -6.45
N ALA A 75 13.19 6.25 -5.18
CA ALA A 75 12.78 7.49 -4.51
C ALA A 75 13.28 8.77 -5.21
N ALA A 76 14.54 8.75 -5.68
CA ALA A 76 15.13 9.90 -6.35
C ALA A 76 14.49 10.22 -7.71
N TYR A 77 14.06 9.21 -8.45
CA TYR A 77 13.29 9.40 -9.67
C TYR A 77 11.85 9.80 -9.37
N LEU A 78 11.23 9.19 -8.34
CA LEU A 78 9.90 9.58 -7.88
C LEU A 78 9.86 11.09 -7.55
N ALA A 79 10.82 11.59 -6.78
CA ALA A 79 10.93 13.00 -6.42
C ALA A 79 11.11 13.88 -7.68
N ALA A 80 11.99 13.50 -8.60
CA ALA A 80 12.22 14.24 -9.84
C ALA A 80 10.96 14.33 -10.71
N TYR A 81 10.19 13.25 -10.84
CA TYR A 81 8.90 13.27 -11.55
C TYR A 81 7.85 14.09 -10.85
N VAL A 82 7.76 14.04 -9.51
CA VAL A 82 6.87 14.90 -8.72
C VAL A 82 7.21 16.38 -8.98
N ASP A 83 8.47 16.76 -8.95
CA ASP A 83 8.90 18.14 -9.19
C ASP A 83 8.65 18.59 -10.63
N GLN A 84 8.89 17.72 -11.62
CA GLN A 84 8.53 17.98 -12.99
C GLN A 84 7.02 18.22 -13.17
N LEU A 85 6.19 17.36 -12.57
CA LEU A 85 4.73 17.46 -12.63
C LEU A 85 4.21 18.72 -11.92
N ARG A 86 4.80 19.08 -10.77
CA ARG A 86 4.52 20.34 -10.06
C ARG A 86 4.86 21.54 -10.93
N GLY A 87 6.02 21.53 -11.59
CA GLY A 87 6.46 22.61 -12.48
C GLY A 87 5.58 22.83 -13.70
N GLN A 88 4.74 21.86 -14.07
CA GLN A 88 3.78 21.95 -15.18
C GLN A 88 2.40 22.47 -14.76
N ALA A 89 2.16 22.69 -13.48
CA ALA A 89 0.89 23.16 -12.94
C ALA A 89 1.06 24.47 -12.15
N THR A 90 0.05 25.32 -12.14
CA THR A 90 0.05 26.55 -11.34
C THR A 90 -0.07 26.25 -9.86
N HIS A 91 -0.88 25.25 -9.52
CA HIS A 91 -1.10 24.77 -8.16
C HIS A 91 -1.08 23.26 -8.16
N SER A 92 -0.41 22.67 -7.17
CA SER A 92 -0.37 21.23 -7.00
C SER A 92 -0.38 20.86 -5.51
N LEU A 93 -0.93 19.68 -5.22
CA LEU A 93 -0.92 19.06 -3.90
C LEU A 93 -0.41 17.62 -4.08
N LEU A 94 0.44 17.16 -3.18
CA LEU A 94 1.04 15.82 -3.21
C LEU A 94 0.55 15.00 -2.02
N TYR A 95 0.02 13.82 -2.33
CA TYR A 95 -0.49 12.88 -1.32
C TYR A 95 0.21 11.53 -1.40
N SER A 96 0.29 10.85 -0.25
CA SER A 96 0.50 9.42 -0.22
C SER A 96 -0.78 8.69 0.20
N VAL A 97 -1.01 7.49 -0.37
CA VAL A 97 -2.21 6.70 -0.06
C VAL A 97 -1.93 5.61 0.98
N GLY A 98 -0.86 5.74 1.76
CA GLY A 98 -0.47 4.83 2.83
C GLY A 98 0.52 3.74 2.38
N ASP A 99 0.90 2.90 3.34
CA ASP A 99 1.97 1.91 3.23
C ASP A 99 3.30 2.55 2.75
N ASN A 100 3.64 3.66 3.36
CA ASN A 100 4.92 4.32 3.10
C ASN A 100 6.08 3.54 3.70
N TRP A 101 5.84 2.96 4.88
CA TRP A 101 6.77 2.11 5.61
C TRP A 101 6.06 0.88 6.16
N GLY A 102 6.85 -0.03 6.77
CA GLY A 102 6.43 -1.37 7.11
C GLY A 102 6.56 -2.34 5.93
N SER A 103 6.93 -3.58 6.19
CA SER A 103 7.38 -4.52 5.13
C SER A 103 8.42 -3.90 4.19
N SER A 104 9.28 -3.04 4.73
CA SER A 104 10.16 -2.13 4.02
C SER A 104 11.39 -2.81 3.44
N ALA A 105 11.99 -2.19 2.43
CA ALA A 105 13.32 -2.55 1.94
C ALA A 105 14.38 -2.39 3.05
N LEU A 106 15.45 -3.21 2.98
CA LEU A 106 16.45 -3.32 4.05
C LEU A 106 17.09 -1.98 4.41
N GLU A 107 17.38 -1.15 3.39
CA GLU A 107 18.00 0.17 3.54
C GLU A 107 17.13 1.19 4.28
N SER A 108 15.85 0.92 4.44
CA SER A 108 14.95 1.72 5.28
C SER A 108 14.67 1.05 6.62
N ALA A 109 14.28 -0.22 6.59
CA ALA A 109 13.87 -0.98 7.77
C ALA A 109 14.96 -1.09 8.84
N MET A 110 16.23 -1.21 8.47
CA MET A 110 17.37 -1.23 9.42
C MET A 110 17.48 0.03 10.28
N PHE A 111 16.80 1.08 9.87
CA PHE A 111 16.77 2.39 10.55
C PHE A 111 15.36 2.74 11.04
N HIS A 112 14.51 1.73 11.29
CA HIS A 112 13.11 1.92 11.71
C HIS A 112 12.36 2.88 10.77
N ASP A 113 12.62 2.77 9.46
CA ASP A 113 12.00 3.58 8.40
C ASP A 113 12.16 5.10 8.53
N GLU A 114 13.08 5.55 9.39
CA GLU A 114 13.42 6.98 9.53
C GLU A 114 13.86 7.62 8.20
N PRO A 115 14.66 6.95 7.31
CA PRO A 115 15.01 7.50 6.00
C PRO A 115 13.79 7.74 5.11
N THR A 116 12.80 6.86 5.15
CA THR A 116 11.57 7.00 4.37
C THR A 116 10.76 8.21 4.81
N VAL A 117 10.60 8.46 6.11
CA VAL A 117 9.92 9.67 6.59
C VAL A 117 10.70 10.93 6.19
N GLN A 118 12.04 10.90 6.26
CA GLN A 118 12.87 12.02 5.80
C GLN A 118 12.72 12.28 4.30
N LEU A 119 12.62 11.23 3.48
CA LEU A 119 12.31 11.32 2.05
C LEU A 119 10.97 12.05 1.83
N LEU A 120 9.90 11.59 2.47
CA LEU A 120 8.55 12.16 2.34
C LEU A 120 8.50 13.62 2.77
N ASN A 121 9.20 13.96 3.86
CA ASN A 121 9.37 15.34 4.32
C ASN A 121 10.05 16.22 3.27
N ARG A 122 11.13 15.73 2.63
CA ARG A 122 11.85 16.46 1.57
C ARG A 122 11.03 16.61 0.29
N MET A 123 10.26 15.58 -0.08
CA MET A 123 9.34 15.64 -1.20
C MET A 123 8.18 16.61 -0.96
N GLY A 124 7.95 17.06 0.28
CA GLY A 124 6.87 17.98 0.63
C GLY A 124 5.50 17.36 0.40
N VAL A 125 5.26 16.20 1.01
CA VAL A 125 3.95 15.55 1.04
C VAL A 125 2.98 16.43 1.82
N ASP A 126 1.81 16.74 1.25
CA ASP A 126 0.79 17.58 1.89
C ASP A 126 -0.08 16.80 2.88
N ALA A 127 -0.29 15.50 2.64
CA ALA A 127 -0.95 14.56 3.56
C ALA A 127 -0.70 13.12 3.12
N SER A 128 -0.78 12.17 4.07
CA SER A 128 -0.77 10.75 3.79
C SER A 128 -1.96 10.04 4.43
N ALA A 129 -2.56 9.09 3.72
CA ALA A 129 -3.33 8.05 4.39
C ALA A 129 -2.42 7.19 5.27
N ILE A 130 -3.01 6.48 6.21
CA ILE A 130 -2.39 5.39 6.95
C ILE A 130 -2.84 4.10 6.29
N GLY A 131 -1.90 3.25 5.89
CA GLY A 131 -2.18 1.88 5.48
C GLY A 131 -2.06 0.90 6.67
N ASN A 132 -2.19 -0.39 6.41
CA ASN A 132 -2.03 -1.38 7.47
C ASN A 132 -0.57 -1.50 7.90
N HIS A 133 0.39 -1.39 6.99
CA HIS A 133 1.81 -1.57 7.28
C HIS A 133 2.44 -0.43 8.11
N GLU A 134 1.85 0.75 8.17
CA GLU A 134 2.24 1.76 9.15
C GLU A 134 2.08 1.27 10.60
N LEU A 135 1.33 0.18 10.84
CA LEU A 135 1.08 -0.40 12.16
C LEU A 135 1.79 -1.75 12.37
N ASP A 136 2.71 -2.19 11.52
CA ASP A 136 3.45 -3.46 11.66
C ASP A 136 4.18 -3.55 13.02
N GLU A 137 4.83 -2.46 13.44
CA GLU A 137 5.49 -2.33 14.74
C GLU A 137 4.57 -1.74 15.84
N GLY A 138 3.28 -1.62 15.53
CA GLY A 138 2.23 -1.19 16.44
C GLY A 138 2.05 0.32 16.54
N TYR A 139 0.98 0.70 17.27
CA TYR A 139 0.55 2.09 17.39
C TYR A 139 1.57 3.01 18.08
N THR A 140 2.37 2.50 19.02
CA THR A 140 3.41 3.28 19.70
C THR A 140 4.50 3.73 18.74
N GLU A 141 4.96 2.82 17.87
CA GLU A 141 5.95 3.14 16.85
C GLU A 141 5.36 4.05 15.77
N PHE A 142 4.15 3.78 15.29
CA PHE A 142 3.43 4.70 14.41
C PHE A 142 3.39 6.14 14.98
N ARG A 143 3.12 6.29 16.27
CA ARG A 143 3.15 7.61 16.95
C ARG A 143 4.54 8.21 16.96
N ARG A 144 5.60 7.42 17.15
CA ARG A 144 7.00 7.89 17.04
C ARG A 144 7.30 8.39 15.63
N MET A 145 6.91 7.63 14.61
CA MET A 145 7.09 8.02 13.21
C MET A 145 6.37 9.35 12.88
N GLN A 146 5.23 9.58 13.50
CA GLN A 146 4.49 10.84 13.35
C GLN A 146 5.11 12.01 14.12
N THR A 147 5.56 11.79 15.37
CA THR A 147 5.93 12.89 16.29
C THR A 147 7.43 13.08 16.47
N GLY A 148 8.22 12.18 15.93
CA GLY A 148 9.67 12.16 16.08
C GLY A 148 10.14 11.58 17.42
N GLY A 149 11.43 11.58 17.59
CA GLY A 149 12.15 10.98 18.71
C GLY A 149 12.90 9.73 18.29
N CYS A 150 14.02 9.45 18.99
CA CYS A 150 14.79 8.23 18.74
C CYS A 150 14.02 7.00 19.19
N HIS A 151 14.26 5.86 18.52
CA HIS A 151 13.68 4.59 18.92
C HIS A 151 14.08 4.25 20.38
N PRO A 152 13.15 3.80 21.24
CA PRO A 152 13.38 3.70 22.68
C PRO A 152 14.45 2.67 23.08
N ILE A 153 14.69 1.64 22.26
CA ILE A 153 15.67 0.59 22.48
C ILE A 153 16.97 0.90 21.71
N ASP A 154 16.85 1.18 20.40
CA ASP A 154 17.98 1.26 19.48
C ASP A 154 18.57 2.66 19.33
N GLY A 155 17.92 3.67 19.87
CA GLY A 155 18.33 5.07 19.68
C GLY A 155 18.03 5.59 18.27
N CYS A 156 18.65 6.71 17.88
CA CYS A 156 18.57 7.24 16.53
C CYS A 156 19.61 6.54 15.63
N ARG A 157 19.15 5.71 14.71
CA ARG A 157 20.03 4.91 13.85
C ARG A 157 20.42 5.61 12.56
N PHE A 158 19.56 6.45 12.01
CA PHE A 158 19.84 7.10 10.72
C PHE A 158 20.39 8.52 10.86
N GLY A 159 20.23 9.17 11.99
CA GLY A 159 20.74 10.49 12.30
C GLY A 159 21.08 10.66 13.77
N ASN A 160 21.35 11.91 14.19
CA ASN A 160 21.49 12.23 15.61
C ASN A 160 20.15 12.49 16.28
N THR A 161 19.14 12.82 15.48
CA THR A 161 17.76 13.10 15.91
C THR A 161 16.82 12.64 14.79
N PHE A 162 15.60 12.31 15.14
CA PHE A 162 14.53 12.04 14.20
C PHE A 162 13.35 12.97 14.49
N GLU A 163 12.92 13.76 13.52
CA GLU A 163 11.91 14.79 13.70
C GLU A 163 10.46 14.29 13.49
N GLY A 164 10.30 13.09 12.92
CA GLY A 164 9.01 12.55 12.53
C GLY A 164 8.47 13.16 11.25
N ALA A 165 7.25 12.79 10.89
CA ALA A 165 6.56 13.29 9.71
C ALA A 165 6.12 14.75 9.91
N ASN A 166 6.46 15.63 8.96
CA ASN A 166 6.06 17.04 8.97
C ASN A 166 4.72 17.28 8.23
N PHE A 167 4.03 16.21 7.86
CA PHE A 167 2.73 16.19 7.20
C PHE A 167 1.73 15.37 8.03
N PRO A 168 0.41 15.62 7.90
CA PRO A 168 -0.60 14.86 8.63
C PRO A 168 -0.75 13.44 8.08
N LEU A 169 -0.83 12.47 9.01
CA LEU A 169 -1.20 11.08 8.77
C LEU A 169 -2.69 10.90 9.12
N LEU A 170 -3.48 10.38 8.18
CA LEU A 170 -4.94 10.45 8.23
C LEU A 170 -5.57 9.06 8.18
N ALA A 171 -6.58 8.82 9.01
CA ALA A 171 -7.53 7.70 8.87
C ALA A 171 -8.86 8.02 9.57
N ALA A 172 -9.93 8.19 8.81
CA ALA A 172 -11.25 8.56 9.33
C ALA A 172 -11.97 7.42 10.06
N ASN A 173 -11.49 6.19 9.88
CA ASN A 173 -12.07 4.97 10.45
C ASN A 173 -11.18 4.29 11.50
N MET A 174 -10.11 4.95 11.98
CA MET A 174 -9.27 4.48 13.08
C MET A 174 -9.64 5.19 14.37
N GLU A 175 -10.19 4.46 15.32
CA GLU A 175 -10.72 4.96 16.59
C GLU A 175 -10.11 4.18 17.77
N PHE A 176 -10.04 4.81 18.94
CA PHE A 176 -9.84 4.08 20.19
C PHE A 176 -11.10 3.32 20.60
N ASP A 177 -10.97 2.38 21.55
CA ASP A 177 -12.10 1.60 22.06
C ASP A 177 -13.25 2.44 22.62
N ASP A 178 -12.96 3.63 23.11
CA ASP A 178 -13.94 4.58 23.61
C ASP A 178 -14.64 5.41 22.50
N GLY A 179 -14.26 5.21 21.24
CA GLY A 179 -14.81 5.88 20.07
C GLY A 179 -14.15 7.24 19.76
N ALA A 180 -13.12 7.64 20.49
CA ALA A 180 -12.36 8.82 20.13
C ALA A 180 -11.47 8.54 18.89
N PRO A 181 -11.31 9.51 17.96
CA PRO A 181 -10.40 9.33 16.82
C PRO A 181 -8.97 9.07 17.30
N ALA A 182 -8.33 8.01 16.79
CA ALA A 182 -6.94 7.68 17.10
C ALA A 182 -5.94 8.52 16.29
N THR A 183 -6.41 9.10 15.17
CA THR A 183 -5.67 10.06 14.34
C THR A 183 -6.63 11.06 13.70
N LEU A 184 -6.10 12.01 12.90
CA LEU A 184 -6.92 12.96 12.17
C LEU A 184 -7.74 12.24 11.08
N PRO A 185 -9.06 12.49 10.98
CA PRO A 185 -9.89 11.90 9.93
C PRO A 185 -9.71 12.54 8.55
N PHE A 186 -9.27 13.79 8.52
CA PHE A 186 -9.08 14.59 7.31
C PHE A 186 -8.12 15.75 7.57
N THR A 187 -7.69 16.38 6.48
CA THR A 187 -7.05 17.70 6.48
C THR A 187 -7.66 18.62 5.43
N VAL A 188 -7.35 19.92 5.49
CA VAL A 188 -7.80 20.92 4.51
C VAL A 188 -6.61 21.73 4.03
N ASN A 189 -6.28 21.62 2.75
CA ASN A 189 -5.32 22.47 2.07
C ASN A 189 -6.03 23.69 1.48
N TYR A 190 -5.33 24.79 1.28
CA TYR A 190 -5.89 26.00 0.67
C TYR A 190 -5.16 26.37 -0.62
N VAL A 191 -5.88 26.47 -1.71
CA VAL A 191 -5.38 26.89 -3.01
C VAL A 191 -6.11 28.18 -3.42
N GLU A 192 -5.38 29.28 -3.49
CA GLU A 192 -5.96 30.64 -3.74
C GLU A 192 -7.15 30.98 -2.83
N GLY A 193 -7.12 30.51 -1.56
CA GLY A 193 -8.20 30.73 -0.61
C GLY A 193 -9.39 29.79 -0.76
N ILE A 194 -9.36 28.83 -1.71
CA ILE A 194 -10.36 27.77 -1.84
C ILE A 194 -9.91 26.57 -1.00
N PRO A 195 -10.75 26.07 -0.08
CA PRO A 195 -10.42 24.89 0.69
C PRO A 195 -10.56 23.61 -0.17
N VAL A 196 -9.56 22.74 -0.09
CA VAL A 196 -9.53 21.39 -0.67
C VAL A 196 -9.43 20.41 0.50
N GLY A 197 -10.48 19.66 0.73
CA GLY A 197 -10.55 18.63 1.77
C GLY A 197 -9.91 17.32 1.31
N VAL A 198 -9.22 16.65 2.23
CA VAL A 198 -8.63 15.33 2.00
C VAL A 198 -9.08 14.42 3.12
N ILE A 199 -9.84 13.40 2.78
CA ILE A 199 -10.26 12.32 3.69
C ILE A 199 -9.34 11.13 3.44
N ALA A 200 -9.02 10.36 4.48
CA ALA A 200 -8.35 9.08 4.28
C ALA A 200 -9.05 7.96 5.04
N THR A 201 -8.95 6.75 4.52
CA THR A 201 -9.39 5.52 5.19
C THR A 201 -8.36 4.42 5.02
N MET A 202 -8.33 3.51 5.98
CA MET A 202 -7.54 2.29 5.98
C MET A 202 -8.45 1.06 6.04
N PRO A 203 -7.94 -0.16 5.77
CA PRO A 203 -8.78 -1.36 5.77
C PRO A 203 -9.46 -1.59 7.12
N ALA A 204 -10.77 -1.88 7.13
CA ALA A 204 -11.51 -2.18 8.35
C ALA A 204 -11.05 -3.50 9.01
N ASP A 205 -10.40 -4.37 8.26
CA ASP A 205 -9.84 -5.64 8.70
C ASP A 205 -8.36 -5.55 9.12
N THR A 206 -7.78 -4.35 9.24
CA THR A 206 -6.38 -4.12 9.67
C THR A 206 -6.00 -4.87 10.95
N ALA A 207 -6.89 -5.00 11.92
CA ALA A 207 -6.61 -5.77 13.14
C ALA A 207 -6.26 -7.25 12.89
N THR A 208 -6.57 -7.78 11.69
CA THR A 208 -6.19 -9.14 11.27
C THR A 208 -5.00 -9.16 10.32
N MET A 209 -4.54 -7.99 9.87
CA MET A 209 -3.45 -7.84 8.90
C MET A 209 -2.11 -7.53 9.59
N VAL A 210 -2.14 -7.07 10.84
CA VAL A 210 -0.96 -6.71 11.63
C VAL A 210 -0.95 -7.45 12.95
N THR A 211 0.17 -7.36 13.70
CA THR A 211 0.29 -8.00 15.01
C THR A 211 -0.77 -7.46 15.98
N PRO A 212 -1.73 -8.26 16.45
CA PRO A 212 -2.87 -7.80 17.25
C PRO A 212 -2.49 -7.05 18.53
N GLU A 213 -1.35 -7.40 19.15
CA GLU A 213 -0.85 -6.71 20.35
C GLU A 213 -0.45 -5.25 20.06
N GLY A 214 0.09 -5.01 18.86
CA GLY A 214 0.52 -3.68 18.45
C GLY A 214 -0.64 -2.70 18.22
N VAL A 215 -1.85 -3.22 17.97
CA VAL A 215 -3.07 -2.45 17.73
C VAL A 215 -4.12 -2.61 18.83
N GLY A 216 -3.75 -3.22 19.97
CA GLY A 216 -4.63 -3.34 21.13
C GLY A 216 -5.15 -1.99 21.60
N GLY A 217 -6.48 -1.88 21.78
CA GLY A 217 -7.15 -0.62 22.12
C GLY A 217 -7.57 0.23 20.92
N LEU A 218 -7.30 -0.23 19.69
CA LEU A 218 -7.78 0.39 18.44
C LEU A 218 -8.94 -0.40 17.84
N ARG A 219 -9.82 0.31 17.17
CA ARG A 219 -10.90 -0.23 16.33
C ARG A 219 -10.82 0.38 14.94
N PHE A 220 -10.97 -0.45 13.95
CA PHE A 220 -11.05 -0.07 12.55
C PHE A 220 -12.50 -0.21 12.12
N THR A 221 -13.17 0.93 11.92
CA THR A 221 -14.62 0.96 11.64
C THR A 221 -14.88 0.90 10.13
N ASP A 222 -16.16 0.78 9.74
CA ASP A 222 -16.57 0.72 8.33
C ASP A 222 -16.08 1.94 7.54
N GLU A 223 -15.34 1.71 6.46
CA GLU A 223 -14.72 2.76 5.65
C GLU A 223 -15.76 3.68 5.03
N LEU A 224 -16.86 3.12 4.48
CA LEU A 224 -17.90 3.89 3.82
C LEU A 224 -18.59 4.84 4.79
N ALA A 225 -18.98 4.34 5.95
CA ALA A 225 -19.63 5.15 6.98
C ALA A 225 -18.71 6.27 7.49
N ALA A 226 -17.40 6.01 7.57
CA ALA A 226 -16.41 7.03 7.95
C ALA A 226 -16.24 8.10 6.87
N VAL A 227 -16.16 7.70 5.59
CA VAL A 227 -16.09 8.63 4.45
C VAL A 227 -17.33 9.52 4.41
N ASP A 228 -18.54 8.95 4.46
CA ASP A 228 -19.79 9.69 4.33
C ASP A 228 -19.94 10.70 5.47
N ARG A 229 -19.69 10.28 6.71
CA ARG A 229 -19.73 11.14 7.90
C ARG A 229 -18.74 12.30 7.80
N THR A 230 -17.52 12.03 7.30
CA THR A 230 -16.47 13.05 7.19
C THR A 230 -16.73 14.01 6.02
N ALA A 231 -17.23 13.51 4.89
CA ALA A 231 -17.63 14.33 3.74
C ALA A 231 -18.81 15.27 4.11
N ASP A 232 -19.78 14.78 4.91
CA ASP A 232 -20.88 15.61 5.43
C ASP A 232 -20.35 16.73 6.36
N LEU A 233 -19.38 16.43 7.20
CA LEU A 233 -18.74 17.42 8.07
C LEU A 233 -17.99 18.49 7.28
N LEU A 234 -17.22 18.10 6.27
CA LEU A 234 -16.48 19.01 5.39
C LEU A 234 -17.43 19.94 4.63
N ASP A 235 -18.50 19.40 4.03
CA ASP A 235 -19.51 20.20 3.32
C ASP A 235 -20.24 21.18 4.25
N PHE A 236 -20.55 20.76 5.48
CA PHE A 236 -21.14 21.65 6.50
C PHE A 236 -20.26 22.88 6.77
N PHE A 237 -18.92 22.72 6.74
CA PHE A 237 -17.98 23.83 6.86
C PHE A 237 -17.64 24.54 5.52
N GLY A 238 -18.31 24.16 4.43
CA GLY A 238 -18.16 24.78 3.11
C GLY A 238 -16.92 24.31 2.35
N VAL A 239 -16.34 23.16 2.72
CA VAL A 239 -15.28 22.45 1.99
C VAL A 239 -15.97 21.46 1.05
N ARG A 240 -15.95 21.73 -0.27
CA ARG A 240 -16.69 20.95 -1.26
C ARG A 240 -15.81 20.27 -2.29
N ALA A 241 -14.60 20.77 -2.54
CA ALA A 241 -13.60 20.05 -3.31
C ALA A 241 -12.96 19.00 -2.38
N ILE A 242 -13.27 17.71 -2.56
CA ILE A 242 -12.88 16.64 -1.64
C ILE A 242 -12.19 15.50 -2.40
N ALA A 243 -10.95 15.20 -2.02
CA ALA A 243 -10.24 13.98 -2.41
C ALA A 243 -10.32 12.92 -1.31
N LEU A 244 -10.43 11.66 -1.69
CA LEU A 244 -10.37 10.49 -0.82
C LEU A 244 -9.08 9.72 -1.10
N LEU A 245 -8.29 9.51 -0.08
CA LEU A 245 -7.16 8.59 -0.05
C LEU A 245 -7.66 7.29 0.61
N MET A 246 -7.96 6.29 -0.19
CA MET A 246 -8.55 5.03 0.28
C MET A 246 -7.49 3.92 0.24
N HIS A 247 -6.93 3.56 1.40
CA HIS A 247 -5.97 2.46 1.47
C HIS A 247 -6.72 1.13 1.35
N LYS A 248 -7.21 0.86 0.18
CA LYS A 248 -7.86 -0.38 -0.25
C LYS A 248 -7.82 -0.45 -1.77
N GLY A 249 -7.50 -1.62 -2.29
CA GLY A 249 -7.32 -1.82 -3.71
C GLY A 249 -8.29 -2.82 -4.30
N VAL A 250 -8.04 -3.17 -5.55
CA VAL A 250 -8.75 -4.20 -6.30
C VAL A 250 -7.84 -4.80 -7.35
N GLU A 251 -7.98 -6.10 -7.58
CA GLU A 251 -7.34 -6.79 -8.71
C GLU A 251 -8.11 -6.49 -10.00
N PRO A 252 -7.48 -5.87 -11.02
CA PRO A 252 -8.11 -5.70 -12.32
C PRO A 252 -8.25 -7.06 -13.03
N ALA A 253 -9.29 -7.21 -13.86
CA ALA A 253 -9.51 -8.43 -14.64
C ALA A 253 -8.39 -8.71 -15.68
N ALA A 254 -7.68 -7.67 -16.09
CA ALA A 254 -6.49 -7.73 -16.93
C ALA A 254 -5.59 -6.52 -16.67
N ASP A 255 -4.28 -6.72 -16.78
CA ASP A 255 -3.31 -5.62 -16.76
C ASP A 255 -3.01 -5.18 -18.21
N ASN A 256 -3.68 -4.13 -18.64
CA ASN A 256 -3.54 -3.49 -19.95
C ASN A 256 -2.79 -2.14 -19.86
N GLY A 257 -1.93 -2.01 -18.86
CA GLY A 257 -1.10 -0.83 -18.63
C GLY A 257 -1.70 0.17 -17.65
N PRO A 258 -0.90 1.17 -17.22
CA PRO A 258 -1.20 1.98 -16.05
C PRO A 258 -2.43 2.89 -16.21
N ASN A 259 -2.86 3.15 -17.44
CA ASN A 259 -4.00 4.02 -17.74
C ASN A 259 -5.25 3.25 -18.24
N SER A 260 -5.26 1.93 -18.13
CA SER A 260 -6.43 1.11 -18.44
C SER A 260 -7.39 1.04 -17.25
N CYS A 261 -8.64 0.69 -17.52
CA CYS A 261 -9.64 0.40 -16.49
C CYS A 261 -10.29 -0.96 -16.73
N GLU A 262 -9.65 -2.00 -16.22
CA GLU A 262 -10.16 -3.38 -16.28
C GLU A 262 -10.76 -3.81 -14.92
N VAL A 263 -11.16 -2.83 -14.12
CA VAL A 263 -11.74 -3.02 -12.78
C VAL A 263 -13.24 -3.27 -12.93
N THR A 264 -13.65 -4.53 -12.94
CA THR A 264 -15.05 -4.95 -13.14
C THR A 264 -15.79 -5.22 -11.83
N SER A 265 -15.08 -5.56 -10.75
CA SER A 265 -15.60 -5.88 -9.41
C SER A 265 -14.51 -5.67 -8.36
N GLY A 266 -14.86 -5.81 -7.10
CA GLY A 266 -13.93 -5.84 -5.98
C GLY A 266 -14.10 -4.70 -4.98
N PRO A 267 -13.46 -4.80 -3.79
CA PRO A 267 -13.78 -3.98 -2.62
C PRO A 267 -13.60 -2.47 -2.85
N ALA A 268 -12.49 -2.03 -3.45
CA ALA A 268 -12.27 -0.61 -3.71
C ALA A 268 -13.30 -0.03 -4.69
N ARG A 269 -13.65 -0.79 -5.73
CA ARG A 269 -14.69 -0.38 -6.69
C ARG A 269 -16.06 -0.26 -6.03
N ASP A 270 -16.42 -1.22 -5.19
CA ASP A 270 -17.72 -1.24 -4.52
C ASP A 270 -17.87 -0.08 -3.54
N LEU A 271 -16.80 0.24 -2.80
CA LEU A 271 -16.73 1.46 -1.98
C LEU A 271 -16.82 2.71 -2.84
N ALA A 272 -16.06 2.79 -3.94
CA ALA A 272 -16.06 3.94 -4.84
C ALA A 272 -17.44 4.21 -5.46
N LEU A 273 -18.22 3.21 -5.79
CA LEU A 273 -19.57 3.36 -6.33
C LEU A 273 -20.58 3.85 -5.29
N ARG A 274 -20.33 3.60 -4.00
CA ARG A 274 -21.25 3.87 -2.90
C ARG A 274 -20.89 5.10 -2.07
N ALA A 275 -19.62 5.49 -2.05
CA ALA A 275 -19.10 6.62 -1.29
C ALA A 275 -19.84 7.92 -1.64
N SER A 276 -20.00 8.79 -0.65
CA SER A 276 -20.73 10.06 -0.74
C SER A 276 -20.50 10.78 -2.09
N PRO A 277 -21.55 11.31 -2.73
CA PRO A 277 -21.42 12.10 -3.95
C PRO A 277 -20.64 13.41 -3.76
N LYS A 278 -20.30 13.77 -2.52
CA LYS A 278 -19.45 14.92 -2.18
C LYS A 278 -17.95 14.66 -2.39
N VAL A 279 -17.56 13.40 -2.56
CA VAL A 279 -16.17 13.01 -2.88
C VAL A 279 -15.96 13.11 -4.38
N ASP A 280 -14.95 13.85 -4.83
CA ASP A 280 -14.69 14.16 -6.25
C ASP A 280 -13.67 13.24 -6.90
N VAL A 281 -12.61 12.88 -6.18
CA VAL A 281 -11.49 12.07 -6.65
C VAL A 281 -11.19 11.00 -5.62
N ILE A 282 -10.88 9.79 -6.06
CA ILE A 282 -10.46 8.68 -5.21
C ILE A 282 -9.12 8.16 -5.68
N PHE A 283 -8.11 8.21 -4.81
CA PHE A 283 -6.86 7.48 -4.95
C PHE A 283 -6.93 6.22 -4.08
N THR A 284 -6.48 5.09 -4.62
CA THR A 284 -6.53 3.77 -3.98
C THR A 284 -5.14 3.18 -3.80
N ALA A 285 -5.00 2.12 -2.98
CA ALA A 285 -3.72 1.50 -2.60
C ALA A 285 -3.89 0.02 -2.23
N ASP A 286 -2.98 -0.57 -1.45
CA ASP A 286 -3.03 -1.90 -0.82
C ASP A 286 -2.83 -3.07 -1.79
N SER A 287 -3.46 -3.08 -2.95
CA SER A 287 -3.35 -4.20 -3.91
C SER A 287 -2.13 -4.13 -4.83
N HIS A 288 -1.33 -3.05 -4.78
CA HIS A 288 -0.15 -2.82 -5.62
C HIS A 288 -0.42 -2.82 -7.13
N GLN A 289 -1.70 -2.68 -7.53
CA GLN A 289 -2.13 -2.71 -8.93
C GLN A 289 -2.03 -1.34 -9.60
N GLN A 290 -2.22 -1.32 -10.91
CA GLN A 290 -2.24 -0.09 -11.70
C GLN A 290 -3.54 -0.01 -12.49
N TYR A 291 -4.27 1.09 -12.34
CA TYR A 291 -5.47 1.37 -13.11
C TYR A 291 -5.87 2.84 -13.02
N ASN A 292 -6.66 3.29 -14.00
CA ASN A 292 -7.24 4.63 -14.06
C ASN A 292 -8.68 4.53 -14.58
N CYS A 293 -9.65 4.65 -13.67
CA CYS A 293 -11.06 4.45 -13.94
C CYS A 293 -11.86 5.74 -13.78
N SER A 294 -12.89 5.92 -14.60
CA SER A 294 -13.97 6.86 -14.35
C SER A 294 -15.23 6.07 -13.97
N LEU A 295 -15.67 6.18 -12.73
CA LEU A 295 -16.83 5.49 -12.19
C LEU A 295 -17.94 6.50 -11.88
N PRO A 296 -19.23 6.13 -11.96
CA PRO A 296 -20.31 6.98 -11.50
C PRO A 296 -20.34 7.03 -9.96
N ASP A 297 -20.60 8.20 -9.40
CA ASP A 297 -21.01 8.34 -8.01
C ASP A 297 -22.47 7.89 -7.81
N PRO A 298 -23.04 7.86 -6.59
CA PRO A 298 -24.44 7.49 -6.35
C PRO A 298 -25.48 8.38 -7.05
N MET A 299 -25.08 9.58 -7.51
CA MET A 299 -25.92 10.51 -8.28
C MET A 299 -25.74 10.34 -9.80
N GLY A 300 -24.80 9.50 -10.25
CA GLY A 300 -24.48 9.27 -11.65
C GLY A 300 -23.43 10.23 -12.24
N ASN A 301 -22.82 11.10 -11.45
CA ASN A 301 -21.75 11.99 -11.92
C ASN A 301 -20.44 11.22 -12.05
N PRO A 302 -19.57 11.56 -13.03
CA PRO A 302 -18.27 10.89 -13.17
C PRO A 302 -17.37 11.19 -11.98
N ARG A 303 -16.58 10.18 -11.58
CA ARG A 303 -15.59 10.28 -10.51
C ARG A 303 -14.36 9.45 -10.86
N VAL A 304 -13.18 10.06 -10.74
CA VAL A 304 -11.90 9.36 -10.95
C VAL A 304 -11.66 8.40 -9.78
N MET A 305 -11.27 7.16 -10.09
CA MET A 305 -10.70 6.19 -9.17
C MET A 305 -9.45 5.59 -9.80
N MET A 306 -8.30 5.72 -9.13
CA MET A 306 -7.04 5.26 -9.70
C MET A 306 -6.06 4.74 -8.66
N GLN A 307 -5.11 3.91 -9.10
CA GLN A 307 -4.01 3.36 -8.31
C GLN A 307 -2.73 3.37 -9.14
N GLY A 308 -1.61 3.60 -8.47
CA GLY A 308 -0.30 3.83 -9.08
C GLY A 308 0.74 2.74 -8.79
N ALA A 309 0.39 1.44 -8.91
CA ALA A 309 1.30 0.33 -8.60
C ALA A 309 1.84 0.43 -7.14
N SER A 310 3.15 0.26 -6.92
CA SER A 310 3.80 0.36 -5.61
C SER A 310 5.28 0.74 -5.79
N HIS A 311 6.02 0.91 -4.68
CA HIS A 311 7.47 1.14 -4.66
C HIS A 311 7.92 2.36 -5.50
N GLY A 312 7.11 3.42 -5.52
CA GLY A 312 7.42 4.65 -6.23
C GLY A 312 7.48 4.55 -7.76
N ARG A 313 6.91 3.50 -8.37
CA ARG A 313 6.97 3.26 -9.83
C ARG A 313 6.02 4.13 -10.65
N ILE A 314 4.99 4.69 -10.03
CA ILE A 314 3.97 5.51 -10.71
C ILE A 314 3.58 6.70 -9.81
N VAL A 315 3.38 7.86 -10.43
CA VAL A 315 2.67 8.99 -9.84
C VAL A 315 1.29 9.07 -10.49
N SER A 316 0.25 8.95 -9.70
CA SER A 316 -1.14 9.18 -10.13
C SER A 316 -1.40 10.69 -10.19
N VAL A 317 -1.89 11.18 -11.32
CA VAL A 317 -2.10 12.61 -11.60
C VAL A 317 -3.56 12.86 -11.92
N VAL A 318 -4.19 13.81 -11.21
CA VAL A 318 -5.55 14.28 -11.51
C VAL A 318 -5.54 15.80 -11.58
N ASP A 319 -5.85 16.35 -12.75
CA ASP A 319 -6.08 17.78 -12.92
C ASP A 319 -7.57 18.08 -12.72
N VAL A 320 -7.89 18.91 -11.74
CA VAL A 320 -9.24 19.37 -11.45
C VAL A 320 -9.37 20.88 -11.63
N SER A 321 -10.58 21.32 -12.00
CA SER A 321 -10.98 22.72 -12.00
C SER A 321 -12.01 22.94 -10.90
N ILE A 322 -11.74 23.85 -9.96
CA ILE A 322 -12.64 24.17 -8.84
C ILE A 322 -13.33 25.51 -9.12
N ASP A 323 -14.66 25.51 -9.16
CA ASP A 323 -15.45 26.74 -9.34
C ASP A 323 -15.31 27.65 -8.11
N ARG A 324 -14.94 28.90 -8.32
CA ARG A 324 -14.69 29.87 -7.23
C ARG A 324 -15.93 30.23 -6.42
N THR A 325 -17.12 30.11 -7.02
CA THR A 325 -18.38 30.47 -6.38
C THR A 325 -18.94 29.33 -5.54
N THR A 326 -19.00 28.15 -6.13
CA THR A 326 -19.52 26.95 -5.45
C THR A 326 -18.47 26.28 -4.57
N ARG A 327 -17.16 26.49 -4.87
CA ARG A 327 -16.01 25.82 -4.26
C ARG A 327 -16.00 24.32 -4.50
N ASP A 328 -16.71 23.89 -5.53
CA ASP A 328 -16.89 22.49 -5.90
C ASP A 328 -16.09 22.15 -7.16
N VAL A 329 -15.73 20.89 -7.34
CA VAL A 329 -14.99 20.41 -8.51
C VAL A 329 -15.92 20.31 -9.72
N LEU A 330 -15.50 20.86 -10.84
CA LEU A 330 -16.14 20.69 -12.14
C LEU A 330 -15.69 19.34 -12.72
N ARG A 331 -16.32 18.23 -12.29
CA ARG A 331 -15.89 16.84 -12.56
C ARG A 331 -15.89 16.49 -14.05
N ASP A 332 -16.74 17.14 -14.84
CA ASP A 332 -16.77 17.03 -16.32
C ASP A 332 -15.51 17.57 -17.00
N ARG A 333 -14.69 18.33 -16.28
CA ARG A 333 -13.42 18.91 -16.73
C ARG A 333 -12.19 18.22 -16.13
N ALA A 334 -12.39 17.26 -15.25
CA ALA A 334 -11.28 16.52 -14.66
C ALA A 334 -10.58 15.66 -15.72
N SER A 335 -9.26 15.64 -15.66
CA SER A 335 -8.43 14.68 -16.43
C SER A 335 -7.50 13.94 -15.50
N ALA A 336 -7.26 12.66 -15.80
CA ALA A 336 -6.45 11.79 -14.95
C ALA A 336 -5.55 10.90 -15.80
N PHE A 337 -4.31 10.69 -15.31
CA PHE A 337 -3.37 9.74 -15.89
C PHE A 337 -2.37 9.24 -14.84
N ASN A 338 -1.88 8.04 -15.03
CA ASN A 338 -0.77 7.47 -14.29
C ASN A 338 0.54 7.77 -15.04
N GLN A 339 1.45 8.51 -14.40
CA GLN A 339 2.79 8.81 -14.91
C GLN A 339 3.75 7.74 -14.41
N VAL A 340 4.31 6.95 -15.32
CA VAL A 340 5.36 5.99 -14.96
C VAL A 340 6.65 6.74 -14.63
N VAL A 341 7.26 6.36 -13.51
CA VAL A 341 8.53 6.92 -13.00
C VAL A 341 9.67 6.14 -13.63
N THR A 342 10.00 6.47 -14.87
CA THR A 342 11.11 5.86 -15.61
C THR A 342 12.46 6.48 -15.23
N HIS A 343 13.56 5.96 -15.78
CA HIS A 343 14.91 6.47 -15.49
C HIS A 343 15.46 7.33 -16.64
N ASP A 344 14.60 7.94 -17.44
CA ASP A 344 14.95 8.74 -18.61
C ASP A 344 15.10 10.24 -18.32
N ILE A 345 14.86 10.67 -17.07
CA ILE A 345 15.17 12.01 -16.56
C ILE A 345 16.25 11.94 -15.49
N PRO A 346 17.00 13.02 -15.21
CA PRO A 346 17.90 13.05 -14.06
C PRO A 346 17.15 12.81 -12.75
N SER A 347 17.71 11.98 -11.87
CA SER A 347 17.21 11.81 -10.51
C SER A 347 17.40 13.06 -9.67
N ASP A 348 16.58 13.25 -8.64
CA ASP A 348 16.78 14.30 -7.64
C ASP A 348 18.08 14.02 -6.84
N PRO A 349 19.06 14.95 -6.84
CA PRO A 349 20.37 14.69 -6.24
C PRO A 349 20.34 14.64 -4.70
N ASP A 350 19.42 15.36 -4.04
CA ASP A 350 19.34 15.40 -2.59
C ASP A 350 18.68 14.12 -2.05
N ILE A 351 17.69 13.61 -2.78
CA ILE A 351 17.05 12.33 -2.48
C ILE A 351 17.97 11.16 -2.85
N GLN A 352 18.71 11.26 -3.97
CA GLN A 352 19.70 10.24 -4.32
C GLN A 352 20.78 10.11 -3.23
N ALA A 353 21.27 11.24 -2.70
CA ALA A 353 22.26 11.20 -1.62
C ALA A 353 21.71 10.58 -0.32
N LEU A 354 20.42 10.77 -0.03
CA LEU A 354 19.75 10.11 1.10
C LEU A 354 19.68 8.59 0.89
N ALA A 355 19.26 8.15 -0.30
CA ALA A 355 19.16 6.74 -0.65
C ALA A 355 20.54 6.07 -0.63
N ASP A 356 21.56 6.69 -1.22
CA ASP A 356 22.94 6.20 -1.24
C ASP A 356 23.52 6.04 0.17
N ASP A 357 23.27 7.00 1.10
CA ASP A 357 23.72 6.91 2.50
C ASP A 357 23.02 5.75 3.23
N ALA A 358 21.72 5.60 3.05
CA ALA A 358 20.97 4.50 3.64
C ALA A 358 21.44 3.14 3.10
N ALA A 359 21.58 2.99 1.78
CA ALA A 359 22.05 1.78 1.13
C ALA A 359 23.50 1.44 1.54
N ALA A 360 24.40 2.42 1.60
CA ALA A 360 25.79 2.22 2.03
C ALA A 360 25.88 1.68 3.46
N ARG A 361 25.07 2.22 4.38
CA ARG A 361 25.02 1.76 5.78
C ARG A 361 24.40 0.37 5.92
N ALA A 362 23.37 0.05 5.12
CA ALA A 362 22.72 -1.25 5.13
C ALA A 362 23.59 -2.33 4.44
N SER A 363 24.46 -1.94 3.50
CA SER A 363 25.18 -2.86 2.62
C SER A 363 26.14 -3.80 3.35
N GLU A 364 26.77 -3.38 4.44
CA GLU A 364 27.70 -4.22 5.21
C GLU A 364 27.00 -5.49 5.74
N ILE A 365 25.75 -5.36 6.18
CA ILE A 365 24.93 -6.47 6.66
C ILE A 365 24.24 -7.16 5.48
N GLY A 366 23.64 -6.38 4.60
CA GLY A 366 22.89 -6.88 3.46
C GLY A 366 23.71 -7.72 2.49
N ALA A 367 24.99 -7.40 2.28
CA ALA A 367 25.88 -8.14 1.39
C ALA A 367 26.44 -9.44 1.99
N ALA A 368 26.19 -9.71 3.28
CA ALA A 368 26.67 -10.95 3.91
C ALA A 368 26.09 -12.17 3.17
N ARG A 369 26.97 -13.06 2.70
CA ARG A 369 26.55 -14.29 2.02
C ARG A 369 25.92 -15.26 3.03
N VAL A 370 24.71 -15.73 2.73
CA VAL A 370 23.97 -16.70 3.53
C VAL A 370 24.11 -18.12 2.97
N ALA A 371 23.91 -18.28 1.67
CA ALA A 371 23.82 -19.60 1.03
C ALA A 371 24.14 -19.55 -0.46
N SER A 372 23.96 -20.70 -1.13
CA SER A 372 23.84 -20.81 -2.58
C SER A 372 22.54 -21.53 -2.92
N LEU A 373 21.95 -21.19 -4.07
CA LEU A 373 20.80 -21.89 -4.65
C LEU A 373 21.19 -22.62 -5.93
N THR A 374 20.59 -23.78 -6.19
CA THR A 374 20.73 -24.47 -7.49
C THR A 374 19.67 -24.00 -8.52
N GLY A 375 18.59 -23.37 -8.06
CA GLY A 375 17.51 -22.76 -8.84
C GLY A 375 16.83 -21.69 -8.02
N ASP A 376 16.01 -20.85 -8.66
CA ASP A 376 15.28 -19.78 -7.98
C ASP A 376 14.19 -20.34 -7.06
N LEU A 377 13.98 -19.70 -5.92
CA LEU A 377 12.85 -19.93 -5.03
C LEU A 377 11.85 -18.80 -5.25
N THR A 378 10.71 -19.12 -5.86
CA THR A 378 9.71 -18.12 -6.23
C THR A 378 8.44 -18.25 -5.40
N ARG A 379 7.67 -17.17 -5.36
CA ARG A 379 6.34 -17.11 -4.78
C ARG A 379 5.26 -17.54 -5.79
N ASP A 380 5.64 -17.86 -7.02
CA ASP A 380 4.70 -18.34 -8.04
C ASP A 380 3.95 -19.57 -7.50
N GLU A 381 2.65 -19.40 -7.35
CA GLU A 381 1.78 -20.44 -6.84
C GLU A 381 1.42 -21.45 -7.94
N THR A 382 1.53 -22.72 -7.58
CA THR A 382 1.00 -23.80 -8.41
C THR A 382 -0.52 -23.90 -8.27
N ARG A 383 -1.14 -24.84 -9.00
CA ARG A 383 -2.58 -25.12 -8.85
C ARG A 383 -2.96 -25.51 -7.41
N SER A 384 -2.03 -26.00 -6.61
CA SER A 384 -2.28 -26.33 -5.20
C SER A 384 -2.20 -25.09 -4.27
N GLY A 385 -1.70 -23.97 -4.75
CA GLY A 385 -1.39 -22.79 -3.95
C GLY A 385 -0.02 -22.86 -3.29
N GLU A 386 0.77 -23.92 -3.54
CA GLU A 386 2.15 -24.02 -3.05
C GLU A 386 3.10 -23.21 -3.92
N SER A 387 4.12 -22.63 -3.29
CA SER A 387 5.27 -22.04 -3.97
C SER A 387 6.58 -22.66 -3.47
N THR A 388 7.63 -22.62 -4.30
CA THR A 388 8.94 -23.17 -3.89
C THR A 388 9.53 -22.40 -2.71
N LEU A 389 9.37 -21.07 -2.67
CA LEU A 389 9.81 -20.25 -1.54
C LEU A 389 9.01 -20.56 -0.28
N GLY A 390 7.69 -20.62 -0.37
CA GLY A 390 6.81 -20.93 0.76
C GLY A 390 7.14 -22.27 1.40
N ASN A 391 7.38 -23.29 0.58
CA ASN A 391 7.76 -24.61 1.05
C ASN A 391 9.11 -24.61 1.78
N VAL A 392 10.12 -23.85 1.28
CA VAL A 392 11.42 -23.72 1.96
C VAL A 392 11.30 -22.97 3.28
N VAL A 393 10.53 -21.88 3.31
CA VAL A 393 10.30 -21.12 4.55
C VAL A 393 9.58 -21.96 5.59
N ALA A 394 8.56 -22.73 5.21
CA ALA A 394 7.89 -23.64 6.12
C ALA A 394 8.83 -24.74 6.65
N ASP A 395 9.73 -25.29 5.81
CA ASP A 395 10.76 -26.24 6.25
C ASP A 395 11.75 -25.58 7.23
N ALA A 396 12.11 -24.33 7.02
CA ALA A 396 12.98 -23.58 7.92
C ALA A 396 12.32 -23.35 9.30
N GLN A 397 11.07 -22.97 9.32
CA GLN A 397 10.29 -22.79 10.55
C GLN A 397 10.12 -24.12 11.30
N TRP A 398 9.88 -25.22 10.57
CA TRP A 398 9.84 -26.54 11.17
C TRP A 398 11.18 -26.95 11.78
N ALA A 399 12.28 -26.74 11.04
CA ALA A 399 13.62 -27.05 11.53
C ALA A 399 13.94 -26.28 12.81
N ALA A 400 13.65 -24.97 12.87
CA ALA A 400 13.83 -24.14 14.06
C ALA A 400 12.96 -24.61 15.24
N GLY A 401 11.70 -24.92 14.97
CA GLY A 401 10.76 -25.41 15.98
C GLY A 401 11.02 -26.86 16.47
N SER A 402 11.82 -27.66 15.74
CA SER A 402 12.04 -29.07 16.03
C SER A 402 12.65 -29.32 17.41
N GLY A 403 13.59 -28.46 17.85
CA GLY A 403 14.16 -28.47 19.20
C GLY A 403 13.13 -28.26 20.33
N HIS A 404 11.99 -27.67 19.98
CA HIS A 404 10.85 -27.45 20.86
C HIS A 404 9.71 -28.43 20.59
N GLY A 405 9.98 -29.50 19.83
CA GLY A 405 9.05 -30.59 19.56
C GLY A 405 8.07 -30.34 18.42
N ALA A 406 8.28 -29.35 17.57
CA ALA A 406 7.46 -29.14 16.37
C ALA A 406 7.52 -30.39 15.45
N GLN A 407 6.36 -30.85 15.01
CA GLN A 407 6.22 -31.99 14.12
C GLN A 407 5.98 -31.53 12.67
N MET A 408 5.59 -30.27 12.50
CA MET A 408 5.32 -29.61 11.22
C MET A 408 5.38 -28.10 11.39
N ALA A 409 5.36 -27.37 10.26
CA ALA A 409 5.16 -25.93 10.23
C ALA A 409 4.20 -25.52 9.10
N LEU A 410 3.62 -24.34 9.26
CA LEU A 410 2.77 -23.68 8.29
C LEU A 410 3.14 -22.19 8.21
N THR A 411 3.26 -21.66 7.01
CA THR A 411 3.51 -20.22 6.80
C THR A 411 2.50 -19.63 5.83
N ASN A 412 2.11 -18.36 6.07
CA ASN A 412 1.16 -17.64 5.25
C ASN A 412 1.83 -17.02 4.00
N PRO A 413 1.13 -16.95 2.86
CA PRO A 413 1.67 -16.35 1.64
C PRO A 413 1.98 -14.85 1.82
N GLY A 414 1.20 -14.10 2.62
CA GLY A 414 1.44 -12.70 2.94
C GLY A 414 2.77 -12.42 3.65
N GLY A 415 3.33 -13.43 4.35
CA GLY A 415 4.64 -13.37 4.97
C GLY A 415 5.83 -13.43 3.99
N LEU A 416 5.57 -13.68 2.69
CA LEU A 416 6.58 -13.81 1.64
C LEU A 416 6.50 -12.62 0.70
N ARG A 417 7.48 -11.71 0.72
CA ARG A 417 7.38 -10.41 0.02
C ARG A 417 8.17 -10.36 -1.28
N GLU A 418 9.31 -11.04 -1.39
CA GLU A 418 10.15 -11.10 -2.58
C GLU A 418 10.53 -12.55 -2.93
N ASP A 419 10.80 -12.79 -4.22
CA ASP A 419 11.41 -14.03 -4.67
C ASP A 419 12.88 -14.09 -4.25
N LEU A 420 13.35 -15.26 -3.86
CA LEU A 420 14.76 -15.48 -3.57
C LEU A 420 15.46 -16.02 -4.82
N LEU A 421 15.99 -15.10 -5.60
CA LEU A 421 16.63 -15.42 -6.86
C LEU A 421 18.12 -15.76 -6.65
N ARG A 422 18.60 -16.76 -7.39
CA ARG A 422 20.02 -17.09 -7.40
C ARG A 422 20.86 -15.97 -7.98
N GLY A 423 21.87 -15.53 -7.25
CA GLY A 423 22.84 -14.54 -7.72
C GLY A 423 24.03 -15.20 -8.42
N GLY A 424 24.45 -14.64 -9.55
CA GLY A 424 25.68 -15.06 -10.24
C GLY A 424 25.78 -16.54 -10.63
N PRO A 425 26.95 -16.98 -11.12
CA PRO A 425 27.15 -18.38 -11.57
C PRO A 425 27.14 -19.39 -10.43
N ASP A 426 27.53 -18.99 -9.23
CA ASP A 426 27.61 -19.84 -8.02
C ASP A 426 26.31 -19.88 -7.22
N GLY A 427 25.27 -19.19 -7.69
CA GLY A 427 23.94 -19.17 -7.06
C GLY A 427 23.92 -18.50 -5.69
N ALA A 428 24.88 -17.59 -5.40
CA ALA A 428 24.99 -16.94 -4.10
C ALA A 428 23.72 -16.18 -3.72
N VAL A 429 23.35 -16.25 -2.44
CA VAL A 429 22.26 -15.54 -1.81
C VAL A 429 22.79 -14.75 -0.62
N THR A 430 22.37 -13.51 -0.50
CA THR A 430 22.79 -12.59 0.56
C THR A 430 21.73 -12.42 1.64
N TYR A 431 22.12 -11.87 2.78
CA TYR A 431 21.21 -11.54 3.87
C TYR A 431 20.13 -10.55 3.42
N GLY A 432 20.50 -9.53 2.65
CA GLY A 432 19.53 -8.55 2.12
C GLY A 432 18.43 -9.21 1.26
N GLN A 433 18.79 -10.23 0.45
CA GLN A 433 17.83 -10.98 -0.33
C GLN A 433 16.90 -11.85 0.56
N THR A 434 17.47 -12.49 1.61
CA THR A 434 16.66 -13.27 2.56
C THR A 434 15.73 -12.37 3.36
N TYR A 435 16.20 -11.20 3.76
CA TYR A 435 15.38 -10.17 4.40
C TYR A 435 14.25 -9.70 3.49
N ALA A 436 14.55 -9.36 2.23
CA ALA A 436 13.52 -8.93 1.28
C ALA A 436 12.44 -10.00 1.04
N ALA A 437 12.83 -11.28 1.11
CA ALA A 437 11.87 -12.38 0.99
C ALA A 437 10.97 -12.51 2.24
N GLN A 438 11.48 -12.22 3.43
CA GLN A 438 10.76 -12.36 4.71
C GLN A 438 11.10 -11.21 5.69
N PRO A 439 10.57 -9.98 5.46
CA PRO A 439 11.06 -8.77 6.12
C PRO A 439 10.47 -8.48 7.50
N PHE A 440 9.49 -9.27 7.98
CA PHE A 440 8.74 -8.91 9.18
C PHE A 440 9.45 -9.24 10.50
N GLY A 441 10.41 -10.19 10.51
CA GLY A 441 11.11 -10.58 11.73
C GLY A 441 10.19 -11.13 12.82
N ASN A 442 9.13 -11.85 12.43
CA ASN A 442 8.16 -12.37 13.40
C ASN A 442 8.80 -13.38 14.34
N THR A 443 8.39 -13.36 15.58
CA THR A 443 8.63 -14.47 16.50
C THR A 443 8.04 -15.76 15.95
N LEU A 444 8.78 -16.87 16.03
CA LEU A 444 8.28 -18.22 15.80
C LEU A 444 7.72 -18.80 17.09
N GLU A 445 6.53 -19.38 16.99
CA GLU A 445 5.88 -20.08 18.09
C GLU A 445 5.56 -21.53 17.72
N VAL A 446 5.79 -22.44 18.67
CA VAL A 446 5.39 -23.85 18.56
C VAL A 446 4.13 -24.03 19.39
N LEU A 447 3.00 -24.18 18.71
CA LEU A 447 1.68 -24.35 19.31
C LEU A 447 1.36 -25.83 19.51
N THR A 448 0.59 -26.14 20.55
CA THR A 448 -0.01 -27.45 20.74
C THR A 448 -1.46 -27.43 20.29
N VAL A 449 -1.79 -28.20 19.25
CA VAL A 449 -3.13 -28.25 18.66
C VAL A 449 -3.68 -29.66 18.60
N THR A 450 -5.00 -29.83 18.60
CA THR A 450 -5.61 -31.11 18.28
C THR A 450 -5.66 -31.33 16.75
N GLY A 451 -5.80 -32.58 16.30
CA GLY A 451 -6.00 -32.87 14.88
C GLY A 451 -7.26 -32.17 14.31
N ALA A 452 -8.30 -32.04 15.14
CA ALA A 452 -9.50 -31.28 14.79
C ALA A 452 -9.20 -29.79 14.60
N THR A 453 -8.41 -29.18 15.49
CA THR A 453 -7.96 -27.79 15.38
C THR A 453 -7.09 -27.60 14.14
N LEU A 454 -6.16 -28.52 13.85
CA LEU A 454 -5.34 -28.47 12.64
C LEU A 454 -6.21 -28.50 11.37
N LYS A 455 -7.20 -29.41 11.31
CA LYS A 455 -8.16 -29.42 10.18
C LYS A 455 -8.90 -28.09 10.07
N THR A 456 -9.37 -27.53 11.19
CA THR A 456 -10.06 -26.24 11.19
C THR A 456 -9.15 -25.12 10.63
N ALA A 457 -7.89 -25.06 11.05
CA ALA A 457 -6.93 -24.09 10.52
C ALA A 457 -6.75 -24.23 9.00
N LEU A 458 -6.61 -25.46 8.50
CA LEU A 458 -6.50 -25.71 7.06
C LEU A 458 -7.80 -25.39 6.29
N GLU A 459 -8.98 -25.53 6.89
CA GLU A 459 -10.24 -25.10 6.30
C GLU A 459 -10.38 -23.56 6.29
N GLN A 460 -9.78 -22.84 7.23
CA GLN A 460 -9.75 -21.37 7.27
C GLN A 460 -8.95 -20.74 6.13
N GLN A 461 -8.24 -21.52 5.33
CA GLN A 461 -7.66 -21.07 4.06
C GLN A 461 -8.73 -20.57 3.06
N PHE A 462 -9.99 -20.94 3.26
CA PHE A 462 -11.13 -20.61 2.42
C PHE A 462 -12.09 -19.70 3.15
N GLN A 463 -11.91 -18.40 3.02
CA GLN A 463 -12.65 -17.40 3.79
C GLN A 463 -13.83 -16.83 2.99
N PRO A 464 -15.08 -17.05 3.44
CA PRO A 464 -16.24 -16.44 2.80
C PRO A 464 -16.23 -14.93 2.97
N ARG A 465 -16.46 -14.20 1.87
CA ARG A 465 -16.72 -12.77 1.89
C ARG A 465 -18.21 -12.47 1.99
N GLY A 466 -18.55 -11.25 2.42
CA GLY A 466 -19.95 -10.81 2.54
C GLY A 466 -20.72 -10.77 1.20
N ASP A 467 -20.02 -10.79 0.08
CA ASP A 467 -20.60 -10.85 -1.28
C ASP A 467 -20.83 -12.29 -1.78
N GLY A 468 -20.50 -13.30 -0.97
CA GLY A 468 -20.61 -14.72 -1.31
C GLY A 468 -19.42 -15.29 -2.08
N THR A 469 -18.38 -14.50 -2.35
CA THR A 469 -17.11 -14.99 -2.88
C THR A 469 -16.25 -15.60 -1.78
N ILE A 470 -15.19 -16.33 -2.17
CA ILE A 470 -14.23 -16.92 -1.25
C ILE A 470 -12.86 -16.33 -1.53
N THR A 471 -12.21 -15.82 -0.50
CA THR A 471 -10.78 -15.54 -0.55
C THR A 471 -10.02 -16.80 -0.20
N GLU A 472 -9.06 -17.17 -1.01
CA GLU A 472 -8.14 -18.28 -0.71
C GLU A 472 -6.81 -17.69 -0.19
N ARG A 473 -6.35 -18.21 0.94
CA ARG A 473 -5.02 -17.94 1.53
C ARG A 473 -4.40 -19.29 1.88
N ILE A 474 -3.79 -19.94 0.91
CA ILE A 474 -3.22 -21.27 1.07
C ILE A 474 -1.93 -21.16 1.87
N LEU A 475 -1.88 -21.81 3.03
CA LEU A 475 -0.67 -21.89 3.85
C LEU A 475 0.31 -22.87 3.21
N ALA A 476 1.57 -22.46 3.06
CA ALA A 476 2.62 -23.37 2.64
C ALA A 476 2.97 -24.34 3.79
N PRO A 477 2.85 -25.66 3.60
CA PRO A 477 3.18 -26.65 4.62
C PRO A 477 4.66 -27.01 4.57
N SER A 478 5.25 -27.38 5.72
CA SER A 478 6.56 -28.06 5.75
C SER A 478 6.49 -29.43 5.09
N SER A 479 7.64 -30.00 4.72
CA SER A 479 7.75 -31.30 4.07
C SER A 479 7.21 -32.47 4.93
N SER A 480 7.03 -32.25 6.22
CA SER A 480 6.44 -33.21 7.16
C SER A 480 4.90 -33.26 7.11
N LEU A 481 4.24 -32.26 6.51
CA LEU A 481 2.78 -32.14 6.45
C LEU A 481 2.29 -32.28 5.02
N THR A 482 1.37 -33.21 4.79
CA THR A 482 0.67 -33.37 3.50
C THR A 482 -0.84 -33.47 3.71
N TYR A 483 -1.62 -33.02 2.74
CA TYR A 483 -3.08 -33.13 2.77
C TYR A 483 -3.70 -33.08 1.38
N THR A 484 -4.97 -33.47 1.29
CA THR A 484 -5.78 -33.37 0.06
C THR A 484 -6.74 -32.19 0.19
N MET A 485 -6.79 -31.36 -0.85
CA MET A 485 -7.65 -30.20 -0.98
C MET A 485 -8.66 -30.35 -2.11
N ASN A 486 -9.94 -30.14 -1.83
CA ASN A 486 -11.02 -30.12 -2.82
C ASN A 486 -11.78 -28.79 -2.77
N ARG A 487 -11.47 -27.88 -3.69
CA ARG A 487 -12.10 -26.53 -3.77
C ARG A 487 -13.61 -26.57 -4.02
N SER A 488 -14.11 -27.62 -4.67
CA SER A 488 -15.53 -27.76 -5.00
C SER A 488 -16.39 -28.29 -3.84
N ALA A 489 -15.76 -28.81 -2.77
CA ALA A 489 -16.48 -29.27 -1.60
C ALA A 489 -17.06 -28.11 -0.78
N THR A 490 -18.02 -28.40 0.08
CA THR A 490 -18.58 -27.42 1.04
C THR A 490 -17.51 -26.99 2.05
N VAL A 491 -17.67 -25.77 2.60
CA VAL A 491 -16.80 -25.26 3.66
C VAL A 491 -16.81 -26.26 4.85
N GLY A 492 -15.62 -26.58 5.36
CA GLY A 492 -15.43 -27.59 6.40
C GLY A 492 -15.18 -29.01 5.90
N GLU A 493 -15.37 -29.26 4.60
CA GLU A 493 -15.14 -30.56 3.95
C GLU A 493 -14.12 -30.47 2.79
N ARG A 494 -13.43 -29.34 2.66
CA ARG A 494 -12.46 -29.10 1.58
C ARG A 494 -11.13 -29.77 1.84
N ILE A 495 -10.78 -30.01 3.09
CA ILE A 495 -9.50 -30.58 3.53
C ILE A 495 -9.71 -32.01 4.03
N SER A 496 -8.94 -32.94 3.50
CA SER A 496 -8.98 -34.36 3.86
C SER A 496 -7.60 -35.01 3.79
N ASP A 497 -7.47 -36.23 4.22
CA ASP A 497 -6.24 -37.04 4.23
C ASP A 497 -5.01 -36.28 4.77
N ILE A 498 -5.20 -35.60 5.90
CA ILE A 498 -4.11 -34.86 6.57
C ILE A 498 -3.14 -35.86 7.17
N ARG A 499 -1.86 -35.73 6.83
CA ARG A 499 -0.77 -36.59 7.32
C ARG A 499 0.38 -35.77 7.87
N VAL A 500 0.90 -36.19 9.01
CA VAL A 500 2.11 -35.64 9.63
C VAL A 500 3.16 -36.74 9.69
N ASN A 501 4.31 -36.51 9.06
CA ASN A 501 5.38 -37.52 8.88
C ASN A 501 4.88 -38.84 8.26
N GLY A 502 3.88 -38.74 7.39
CA GLY A 502 3.26 -39.89 6.72
C GLY A 502 2.10 -40.55 7.49
N ASP A 503 1.96 -40.30 8.78
CA ASP A 503 0.88 -40.86 9.61
C ASP A 503 -0.40 -40.00 9.50
N ALA A 504 -1.54 -40.66 9.40
CA ALA A 504 -2.83 -39.96 9.33
C ALA A 504 -3.14 -39.21 10.64
N VAL A 505 -3.60 -37.98 10.50
CA VAL A 505 -3.99 -37.15 11.64
C VAL A 505 -5.30 -37.65 12.25
N VAL A 506 -5.28 -37.85 13.57
CA VAL A 506 -6.44 -38.26 14.38
C VAL A 506 -7.05 -37.01 15.00
N PRO A 507 -8.38 -36.79 14.91
CA PRO A 507 -9.01 -35.55 15.39
C PRO A 507 -8.70 -35.20 16.86
N GLU A 508 -8.66 -36.20 17.73
CA GLU A 508 -8.37 -36.06 19.17
C GLU A 508 -6.88 -36.14 19.49
N GLY A 509 -6.04 -36.48 18.51
CA GLY A 509 -4.58 -36.53 18.65
C GLY A 509 -4.00 -35.14 18.89
N THR A 510 -2.90 -35.10 19.63
CA THR A 510 -2.17 -33.84 19.92
C THR A 510 -0.97 -33.70 18.99
N TYR A 511 -0.82 -32.54 18.37
CA TYR A 511 0.23 -32.21 17.42
C TYR A 511 0.89 -30.89 17.80
N ARG A 512 2.16 -30.76 17.45
CA ARG A 512 2.91 -29.50 17.63
C ARG A 512 3.24 -28.89 16.27
N VAL A 513 2.74 -27.69 16.06
CA VAL A 513 2.92 -26.93 14.81
C VAL A 513 3.72 -25.65 15.06
N ALA A 514 4.77 -25.43 14.28
CA ALA A 514 5.47 -24.14 14.25
C ALA A 514 4.77 -23.21 13.28
N VAL A 515 4.51 -21.99 13.73
CA VAL A 515 3.94 -20.89 12.93
C VAL A 515 4.59 -19.58 13.36
N ASN A 516 4.56 -18.55 12.51
CA ASN A 516 4.94 -17.22 12.95
C ASN A 516 3.88 -16.66 13.93
N LYS A 517 4.29 -15.69 14.74
CA LYS A 517 3.42 -15.09 15.76
C LYS A 517 2.17 -14.44 15.15
N PHE A 518 2.27 -13.87 13.96
CA PHE A 518 1.12 -13.31 13.24
C PHE A 518 0.01 -14.37 13.06
N LEU A 519 0.35 -15.57 12.57
CA LEU A 519 -0.60 -16.68 12.47
C LEU A 519 -1.06 -17.18 13.84
N ALA A 520 -0.15 -17.29 14.81
CA ALA A 520 -0.49 -17.72 16.18
C ALA A 520 -1.49 -16.77 16.85
N ASP A 521 -1.50 -15.51 16.47
CA ASP A 521 -2.44 -14.48 16.92
C ASP A 521 -3.75 -14.44 16.12
N GLY A 522 -3.90 -15.33 15.13
CA GLY A 522 -5.08 -15.43 14.27
C GLY A 522 -5.04 -14.47 13.07
N GLY A 523 -3.86 -13.97 12.72
CA GLY A 523 -3.65 -13.17 11.52
C GLY A 523 -4.16 -13.88 10.26
N ASP A 524 -4.50 -13.13 9.23
CA ASP A 524 -5.12 -13.62 8.00
C ASP A 524 -6.42 -14.42 8.23
N GLY A 525 -7.07 -14.26 9.40
CA GLY A 525 -8.29 -14.98 9.77
C GLY A 525 -8.10 -16.43 10.21
N PHE A 526 -6.88 -16.83 10.59
CA PHE A 526 -6.56 -18.18 11.10
C PHE A 526 -6.82 -18.31 12.61
N ASP A 527 -8.01 -17.97 13.08
CA ASP A 527 -8.40 -17.99 14.50
C ASP A 527 -8.18 -19.34 15.20
N ALA A 528 -8.15 -20.44 14.46
CA ALA A 528 -7.86 -21.77 15.00
C ALA A 528 -6.48 -21.86 15.65
N PHE A 529 -5.53 -20.99 15.29
CA PHE A 529 -4.20 -20.94 15.90
C PHE A 529 -4.12 -20.14 17.21
N ARG A 530 -5.17 -19.43 17.63
CA ARG A 530 -5.20 -18.68 18.91
C ARG A 530 -5.18 -19.60 20.14
N VAL A 531 -4.47 -20.72 20.08
CA VAL A 531 -4.33 -21.70 21.15
C VAL A 531 -3.00 -21.46 21.85
N ARG A 532 -3.02 -20.79 23.01
CA ARG A 532 -1.81 -20.29 23.64
C ARG A 532 -1.39 -21.04 24.92
N ALA A 533 -2.15 -22.02 25.37
CA ALA A 533 -1.93 -22.63 26.71
C ALA A 533 -0.51 -23.20 26.91
N ASP A 534 0.13 -23.68 25.82
CA ASP A 534 1.46 -24.30 25.83
C ASP A 534 2.34 -23.81 24.68
N ALA A 535 2.14 -22.56 24.20
CA ALA A 535 2.97 -21.98 23.18
C ALA A 535 4.42 -21.83 23.66
N VAL A 536 5.37 -22.21 22.81
CA VAL A 536 6.81 -22.11 23.10
C VAL A 536 7.47 -21.25 22.04
N HIS A 537 8.17 -20.22 22.49
CA HIS A 537 8.96 -19.35 21.62
C HIS A 537 10.14 -20.11 21.01
N ALA A 538 10.30 -20.06 19.69
CA ALA A 538 11.30 -20.80 18.93
C ALA A 538 12.24 -19.89 18.08
N GLY A 539 12.39 -18.62 18.47
CA GLY A 539 13.27 -17.67 17.80
C GLY A 539 12.52 -16.75 16.82
N CYS A 540 13.25 -16.19 15.87
CA CYS A 540 12.75 -15.31 14.82
C CYS A 540 12.63 -16.08 13.49
N ASP A 541 11.60 -15.79 12.70
CA ASP A 541 11.35 -16.46 11.41
C ASP A 541 12.43 -16.18 10.37
N LEU A 542 12.94 -14.94 10.30
CA LEU A 542 14.05 -14.58 9.43
C LEU A 542 15.36 -15.29 9.81
N ASP A 543 15.65 -15.38 11.11
CA ASP A 543 16.83 -16.09 11.60
C ASP A 543 16.75 -17.60 11.29
N ALA A 544 15.55 -18.17 11.47
CA ALA A 544 15.28 -19.56 11.11
C ALA A 544 15.50 -19.82 9.61
N PHE A 545 14.98 -18.94 8.77
CA PHE A 545 15.12 -19.01 7.32
C PHE A 545 16.59 -18.90 6.89
N THR A 546 17.30 -17.90 7.40
CA THR A 546 18.73 -17.66 7.13
C THR A 546 19.59 -18.84 7.57
N ALA A 547 19.36 -19.36 8.78
CA ALA A 547 20.08 -20.54 9.31
C ALA A 547 19.80 -21.80 8.49
N TYR A 548 18.56 -22.02 8.09
CA TYR A 548 18.18 -23.17 7.27
C TYR A 548 18.86 -23.14 5.90
N LEU A 549 18.85 -21.97 5.22
CA LEU A 549 19.53 -21.80 3.95
C LEU A 549 21.03 -22.06 4.07
N GLY A 550 21.67 -21.51 5.10
CA GLY A 550 23.11 -21.71 5.35
C GLY A 550 23.46 -23.17 5.60
N THR A 551 22.65 -23.89 6.40
CA THR A 551 22.88 -25.29 6.75
C THR A 551 22.69 -26.24 5.56
N ASN A 552 21.73 -25.93 4.68
CA ASN A 552 21.35 -26.79 3.55
C ASN A 552 21.96 -26.33 2.22
N SER A 553 22.93 -25.39 2.25
CA SER A 553 23.58 -24.87 1.05
C SER A 553 24.43 -25.94 0.32
N PRO A 554 24.32 -26.10 -1.01
CA PRO A 554 23.41 -25.40 -1.91
C PRO A 554 21.97 -25.89 -1.84
N VAL A 555 21.01 -24.95 -1.66
CA VAL A 555 19.58 -25.28 -1.57
C VAL A 555 19.00 -25.53 -2.95
N THR A 556 18.27 -26.61 -3.10
CA THR A 556 17.54 -26.94 -4.33
C THR A 556 16.05 -26.64 -4.13
N PRO A 557 15.38 -25.97 -5.11
CA PRO A 557 13.95 -25.76 -5.03
C PRO A 557 13.20 -27.07 -4.78
N PRO A 558 12.36 -27.15 -3.75
CA PRO A 558 11.60 -28.38 -3.46
C PRO A 558 10.48 -28.59 -4.48
N ASN A 559 9.96 -29.82 -4.54
CA ASN A 559 8.71 -30.07 -5.22
C ASN A 559 7.54 -29.36 -4.53
N THR A 560 6.52 -29.02 -5.33
CA THR A 560 5.26 -28.44 -4.87
C THR A 560 4.14 -29.50 -4.96
N ASP A 561 4.28 -30.57 -4.19
CA ASP A 561 3.43 -31.76 -4.20
C ASP A 561 2.97 -32.19 -2.78
N ARG A 562 3.10 -31.27 -1.80
CA ARG A 562 2.65 -31.50 -0.42
C ARG A 562 1.13 -31.39 -0.29
N ILE A 563 0.49 -30.65 -1.19
CA ILE A 563 -0.95 -30.48 -1.25
C ILE A 563 -1.47 -31.15 -2.53
N THR A 564 -2.24 -32.22 -2.37
CA THR A 564 -2.90 -32.91 -3.47
C THR A 564 -4.23 -32.23 -3.77
N VAL A 565 -4.44 -31.78 -5.03
CA VAL A 565 -5.71 -31.17 -5.47
C VAL A 565 -6.62 -32.25 -6.03
N ALA A 566 -7.76 -32.47 -5.38
CA ALA A 566 -8.82 -33.36 -5.83
C ALA A 566 -9.90 -32.58 -6.59
N GLY A 567 -10.31 -33.09 -7.75
CA GLY A 567 -11.39 -32.51 -8.56
C GLY A 567 -10.94 -31.73 -9.78
#